data_dedae56db215f3f0fcec38536564c351
#
_entry.id   dedae56db215f3f0fcec38536564c351
#
_cell.length_a   1.000
_cell.length_b   1.000
_cell.length_c   1.000
_cell.angle_alpha   90.00
_cell.angle_beta   90.00
_cell.angle_gamma   90.00
#
_symmetry.space_group_name_H-M   'P 1'
#
loop_
_entity.id
_entity.type
_entity.pdbx_description
1 polymer ?
#
loop_
_entity_poly.entity_id
_entity_poly.type
_entity_poly.pdbx_seq_one_letter_code
_entity_poly.pdbx_strand_id
1 'polypeptide(L)'
;MSHFEEPRLVLAGSLRSGRLWLVQFFVNPILAGLFAAWLLIPEAKIWQLGLSVLLVAVIAAAALVLHAGTLNYFSDQFREQSAAVTTSFGRAMRHFAAIVVCALVFYLVWALAGGLDRYHETFPTYVRSMLTASIRLHISLGVVSSIFDALVFLLQWVAVPGLLLPLALLGADQGFRGFGRAGWKVWRTTISSLHYWVILALAAFLGVYGSGTILGWRPAPESATFAGETANLVFRLFLAYGLGLFSWIVACSLIGRRGGSAQSIAGNSTA
;
A
#
# COMPACT_ATOMS: atom_id res chain seq x y z
N MET A 1 20.95 -16.61 -8.82
CA MET A 1 20.01 -15.68 -9.52
C MET A 1 20.71 -14.35 -9.68
N SER A 2 20.77 -13.80 -10.89
CA SER A 2 21.37 -12.49 -11.13
C SER A 2 20.55 -11.40 -10.39
N HIS A 3 21.22 -10.35 -9.93
CA HIS A 3 20.59 -9.25 -9.19
C HIS A 3 19.43 -8.56 -9.92
N PHE A 4 19.32 -8.73 -11.25
CA PHE A 4 18.30 -8.13 -12.11
C PHE A 4 17.10 -9.05 -12.44
N GLU A 5 17.16 -10.33 -12.10
CA GLU A 5 16.05 -11.25 -12.42
C GLU A 5 14.80 -10.99 -11.58
N GLU A 6 14.96 -10.65 -10.32
CA GLU A 6 13.83 -10.45 -9.41
C GLU A 6 12.93 -9.26 -9.80
N PRO A 7 13.46 -8.03 -10.04
CA PRO A 7 12.64 -6.91 -10.51
C PRO A 7 11.92 -7.20 -11.81
N ARG A 8 12.61 -7.86 -12.76
CA ARG A 8 12.04 -8.23 -14.06
C ARG A 8 10.85 -9.19 -13.92
N LEU A 9 10.95 -10.20 -13.04
CA LEU A 9 9.88 -11.17 -12.83
C LEU A 9 8.68 -10.55 -12.09
N VAL A 10 8.93 -9.65 -11.13
CA VAL A 10 7.87 -8.90 -10.44
C VAL A 10 7.11 -8.01 -11.42
N LEU A 11 7.81 -7.25 -12.26
CA LEU A 11 7.20 -6.40 -13.27
C LEU A 11 6.46 -7.22 -14.34
N ALA A 12 7.06 -8.29 -14.85
CA ALA A 12 6.40 -9.16 -15.83
C ALA A 12 5.14 -9.82 -15.23
N GLY A 13 5.19 -10.26 -13.98
CA GLY A 13 4.03 -10.81 -13.27
C GLY A 13 2.92 -9.78 -13.11
N SER A 14 3.25 -8.56 -12.72
CA SER A 14 2.27 -7.47 -12.56
C SER A 14 1.61 -7.10 -13.89
N LEU A 15 2.38 -6.98 -14.99
CA LEU A 15 1.86 -6.58 -16.30
C LEU A 15 1.02 -7.68 -16.98
N ARG A 16 1.30 -8.96 -16.74
CA ARG A 16 0.53 -10.08 -17.32
C ARG A 16 -0.85 -10.28 -16.71
N SER A 17 -1.14 -9.64 -15.60
CA SER A 17 -2.36 -9.82 -14.83
C SER A 17 -3.53 -8.92 -15.29
N GLY A 18 -3.81 -8.86 -16.61
CA GLY A 18 -4.77 -7.91 -17.19
C GLY A 18 -6.18 -7.95 -16.54
N ARG A 19 -6.70 -9.14 -16.18
CA ARG A 19 -7.99 -9.27 -15.50
C ARG A 19 -7.97 -8.62 -14.12
N LEU A 20 -6.89 -8.77 -13.37
CA LEU A 20 -6.74 -8.15 -12.06
C LEU A 20 -6.63 -6.62 -12.19
N TRP A 21 -5.92 -6.14 -13.23
CA TRP A 21 -5.86 -4.72 -13.53
C TRP A 21 -7.24 -4.12 -13.76
N LEU A 22 -8.08 -4.76 -14.55
CA LEU A 22 -9.46 -4.32 -14.79
C LEU A 22 -10.25 -4.29 -13.49
N VAL A 23 -10.18 -5.34 -12.66
CA VAL A 23 -10.88 -5.38 -11.36
C VAL A 23 -10.43 -4.21 -10.49
N GLN A 24 -9.13 -4.02 -10.32
CA GLN A 24 -8.58 -2.93 -9.49
C GLN A 24 -8.94 -1.55 -10.07
N PHE A 25 -8.83 -1.38 -11.38
CA PHE A 25 -9.08 -0.11 -12.06
C PHE A 25 -10.52 0.36 -11.92
N PHE A 26 -11.49 -0.55 -11.96
CA PHE A 26 -12.92 -0.19 -11.85
C PHE A 26 -13.43 -0.22 -10.40
N VAL A 27 -13.03 -1.21 -9.59
CA VAL A 27 -13.58 -1.35 -8.24
C VAL A 27 -13.09 -0.24 -7.30
N ASN A 28 -11.82 0.17 -7.38
CA ASN A 28 -11.32 1.25 -6.52
C ASN A 28 -12.07 2.59 -6.73
N PRO A 29 -12.31 3.10 -7.95
CA PRO A 29 -13.12 4.32 -8.13
C PRO A 29 -14.57 4.15 -7.66
N ILE A 30 -15.15 2.95 -7.82
CA ILE A 30 -16.50 2.69 -7.29
C ILE A 30 -16.51 2.80 -5.77
N LEU A 31 -15.52 2.19 -5.08
CA LEU A 31 -15.39 2.29 -3.63
C LEU A 31 -15.14 3.74 -3.19
N ALA A 32 -14.30 4.49 -3.92
CA ALA A 32 -14.08 5.91 -3.66
C ALA A 32 -15.35 6.74 -3.86
N GLY A 33 -16.14 6.45 -4.91
CA GLY A 33 -17.44 7.09 -5.15
C GLY A 33 -18.45 6.79 -4.06
N LEU A 34 -18.52 5.53 -3.58
CA LEU A 34 -19.37 5.14 -2.45
C LEU A 34 -18.92 5.83 -1.15
N PHE A 35 -17.61 5.96 -0.94
CA PHE A 35 -17.08 6.69 0.21
C PHE A 35 -17.43 8.19 0.13
N ALA A 36 -17.33 8.81 -1.04
CA ALA A 36 -17.76 10.19 -1.25
C ALA A 36 -19.27 10.35 -1.02
N ALA A 37 -20.08 9.41 -1.50
CA ALA A 37 -21.52 9.39 -1.25
C ALA A 37 -21.85 9.24 0.24
N TRP A 38 -21.08 8.42 0.96
CA TRP A 38 -21.22 8.28 2.42
C TRP A 38 -21.00 9.62 3.15
N LEU A 39 -20.00 10.42 2.74
CA LEU A 39 -19.77 11.74 3.35
C LEU A 39 -20.93 12.72 3.16
N LEU A 40 -21.83 12.45 2.22
CA LEU A 40 -23.00 13.29 1.95
C LEU A 40 -24.25 12.84 2.75
N ILE A 41 -24.20 11.74 3.49
CA ILE A 41 -25.34 11.27 4.28
C ILE A 41 -25.50 12.19 5.50
N PRO A 42 -26.65 12.88 5.65
CA PRO A 42 -26.89 13.69 6.83
C PRO A 42 -27.12 12.81 8.06
N GLU A 43 -26.52 13.16 9.20
CA GLU A 43 -26.61 12.38 10.45
C GLU A 43 -27.73 12.91 11.39
N ALA A 44 -28.82 13.43 10.82
CA ALA A 44 -29.89 14.06 11.60
C ALA A 44 -30.86 13.06 12.28
N LYS A 45 -30.90 11.81 11.81
CA LYS A 45 -31.84 10.79 12.32
C LYS A 45 -31.11 9.47 12.60
N ILE A 46 -31.62 8.69 13.60
CA ILE A 46 -30.98 7.43 14.03
C ILE A 46 -30.86 6.42 12.87
N TRP A 47 -31.85 6.32 11.98
CA TRP A 47 -31.78 5.43 10.83
C TRP A 47 -30.69 5.85 9.82
N GLN A 48 -30.41 7.16 9.69
CA GLN A 48 -29.34 7.69 8.83
C GLN A 48 -27.97 7.32 9.40
N LEU A 49 -27.80 7.40 10.73
CA LEU A 49 -26.61 6.91 11.40
C LEU A 49 -26.42 5.39 11.14
N GLY A 50 -27.48 4.60 11.27
CA GLY A 50 -27.45 3.17 10.97
C GLY A 50 -27.02 2.88 9.52
N LEU A 51 -27.58 3.62 8.56
CA LEU A 51 -27.20 3.52 7.15
C LEU A 51 -25.74 3.93 6.91
N SER A 52 -25.30 4.99 7.54
CA SER A 52 -23.92 5.50 7.48
C SER A 52 -22.92 4.43 7.97
N VAL A 53 -23.16 3.84 9.14
CA VAL A 53 -22.32 2.75 9.69
C VAL A 53 -22.32 1.52 8.78
N LEU A 54 -23.48 1.12 8.28
CA LEU A 54 -23.59 -0.03 7.39
C LEU A 54 -22.80 0.21 6.09
N LEU A 55 -22.96 1.39 5.48
CA LEU A 55 -22.28 1.71 4.22
C LEU A 55 -20.74 1.72 4.40
N VAL A 56 -20.25 2.32 5.47
CA VAL A 56 -18.79 2.29 5.79
C VAL A 56 -18.31 0.87 6.00
N ALA A 57 -19.07 0.04 6.73
CA ALA A 57 -18.69 -1.35 6.95
C ALA A 57 -18.62 -2.14 5.63
N VAL A 58 -19.58 -1.92 4.71
CA VAL A 58 -19.59 -2.56 3.38
C VAL A 58 -18.41 -2.09 2.54
N ILE A 59 -18.13 -0.78 2.49
CA ILE A 59 -16.99 -0.21 1.75
C ILE A 59 -15.67 -0.79 2.29
N ALA A 60 -15.49 -0.78 3.61
CA ALA A 60 -14.31 -1.33 4.25
C ALA A 60 -14.13 -2.83 3.97
N ALA A 61 -15.20 -3.61 4.10
CA ALA A 61 -15.18 -5.05 3.81
C ALA A 61 -14.81 -5.31 2.34
N ALA A 62 -15.40 -4.58 1.39
CA ALA A 62 -15.11 -4.72 -0.03
C ALA A 62 -13.65 -4.34 -0.35
N ALA A 63 -13.14 -3.24 0.23
CA ALA A 63 -11.75 -2.83 0.08
C ALA A 63 -10.78 -3.88 0.64
N LEU A 64 -11.06 -4.43 1.82
CA LEU A 64 -10.24 -5.47 2.44
C LEU A 64 -10.19 -6.73 1.57
N VAL A 65 -11.33 -7.19 1.07
CA VAL A 65 -11.39 -8.35 0.17
C VAL A 65 -10.68 -8.07 -1.14
N LEU A 66 -10.82 -6.87 -1.71
CA LEU A 66 -10.14 -6.46 -2.93
C LEU A 66 -8.62 -6.54 -2.78
N HIS A 67 -8.07 -5.95 -1.73
CA HIS A 67 -6.62 -5.90 -1.54
C HIS A 67 -6.04 -7.25 -1.09
N ALA A 68 -6.71 -7.97 -0.20
CA ALA A 68 -6.30 -9.30 0.24
C ALA A 68 -6.41 -10.34 -0.89
N GLY A 69 -7.47 -10.27 -1.70
CA GLY A 69 -7.63 -11.10 -2.91
C GLY A 69 -6.53 -10.86 -3.93
N THR A 70 -6.07 -9.61 -4.07
CA THR A 70 -4.95 -9.24 -4.93
C THR A 70 -3.63 -9.86 -4.45
N LEU A 71 -3.36 -9.83 -3.16
CA LEU A 71 -2.20 -10.49 -2.57
C LEU A 71 -2.21 -12.01 -2.81
N ASN A 72 -3.37 -12.66 -2.57
CA ASN A 72 -3.56 -14.08 -2.83
C ASN A 72 -3.36 -14.43 -4.31
N TYR A 73 -3.90 -13.61 -5.23
CA TYR A 73 -3.75 -13.82 -6.66
C TYR A 73 -2.29 -13.87 -7.09
N PHE A 74 -1.47 -12.91 -6.64
CA PHE A 74 -0.05 -12.93 -6.96
C PHE A 74 0.70 -14.07 -6.26
N SER A 75 0.33 -14.45 -5.05
CA SER A 75 0.90 -15.63 -4.39
C SER A 75 0.63 -16.91 -5.19
N ASP A 76 -0.59 -17.10 -5.70
CA ASP A 76 -0.97 -18.25 -6.52
C ASP A 76 -0.22 -18.24 -7.86
N GLN A 77 -0.09 -17.07 -8.50
CA GLN A 77 0.61 -16.90 -9.77
C GLN A 77 2.09 -17.33 -9.69
N PHE A 78 2.75 -17.06 -8.57
CA PHE A 78 4.15 -17.41 -8.38
C PHE A 78 4.38 -18.80 -7.77
N ARG A 79 3.30 -19.49 -7.35
CA ARG A 79 3.34 -20.92 -6.94
C ARG A 79 3.13 -21.87 -8.12
N GLU A 80 3.11 -21.39 -9.36
CA GLU A 80 2.80 -22.19 -10.55
C GLU A 80 1.37 -22.80 -10.54
N GLN A 81 0.50 -22.28 -9.69
CA GLN A 81 -0.91 -22.64 -9.66
C GLN A 81 -1.67 -21.77 -10.65
N SER A 82 -2.70 -22.32 -11.27
CA SER A 82 -3.60 -21.55 -12.13
C SER A 82 -4.26 -20.44 -11.34
N ALA A 83 -3.67 -19.23 -11.37
CA ALA A 83 -4.20 -18.08 -10.64
C ALA A 83 -5.52 -17.64 -11.27
N ALA A 84 -6.62 -17.87 -10.57
CA ALA A 84 -7.93 -17.35 -10.94
C ALA A 84 -8.38 -16.28 -9.94
N VAL A 85 -8.83 -15.13 -10.46
CA VAL A 85 -9.30 -14.02 -9.62
C VAL A 85 -10.38 -14.49 -8.64
N THR A 86 -11.36 -15.30 -9.13
CA THR A 86 -12.47 -15.77 -8.32
C THR A 86 -12.04 -16.65 -7.14
N THR A 87 -11.07 -17.54 -7.34
CA THR A 87 -10.58 -18.44 -6.27
C THR A 87 -9.77 -17.68 -5.24
N SER A 88 -8.91 -16.76 -5.67
CA SER A 88 -8.07 -15.95 -4.77
C SER A 88 -8.91 -15.00 -3.91
N PHE A 89 -9.93 -14.38 -4.50
CA PHE A 89 -10.88 -13.52 -3.78
C PHE A 89 -11.80 -14.32 -2.87
N GLY A 90 -12.29 -15.48 -3.32
CA GLY A 90 -13.11 -16.41 -2.50
C GLY A 90 -12.33 -16.89 -1.26
N ARG A 91 -11.01 -17.10 -1.36
CA ARG A 91 -10.16 -17.44 -0.23
C ARG A 91 -10.01 -16.27 0.74
N ALA A 92 -9.83 -15.05 0.24
CA ALA A 92 -9.82 -13.85 1.07
C ALA A 92 -11.14 -13.68 1.84
N MET A 93 -12.29 -13.88 1.19
CA MET A 93 -13.59 -13.85 1.88
C MET A 93 -13.71 -14.94 2.96
N ARG A 94 -13.24 -16.14 2.70
CA ARG A 94 -13.26 -17.25 3.69
C ARG A 94 -12.44 -16.93 4.95
N HIS A 95 -11.35 -16.20 4.79
CA HIS A 95 -10.46 -15.81 5.88
C HIS A 95 -10.65 -14.35 6.34
N PHE A 96 -11.84 -13.78 6.09
CA PHE A 96 -12.14 -12.37 6.32
C PHE A 96 -11.81 -11.89 7.75
N ALA A 97 -12.12 -12.69 8.77
CA ALA A 97 -11.80 -12.33 10.16
C ALA A 97 -10.30 -12.11 10.41
N ALA A 98 -9.44 -12.95 9.83
CA ALA A 98 -7.99 -12.78 9.95
C ALA A 98 -7.51 -11.52 9.20
N ILE A 99 -8.12 -11.22 8.05
CA ILE A 99 -7.81 -10.00 7.27
C ILE A 99 -8.21 -8.75 8.05
N VAL A 100 -9.39 -8.75 8.69
CA VAL A 100 -9.83 -7.62 9.54
C VAL A 100 -8.84 -7.36 10.66
N VAL A 101 -8.38 -8.40 11.36
CA VAL A 101 -7.37 -8.24 12.42
C VAL A 101 -6.06 -7.65 11.85
N CYS A 102 -5.57 -8.18 10.72
CA CYS A 102 -4.39 -7.62 10.07
C CYS A 102 -4.58 -6.14 9.68
N ALA A 103 -5.75 -5.79 9.14
CA ALA A 103 -6.06 -4.43 8.73
C ALA A 103 -6.14 -3.47 9.92
N LEU A 104 -6.72 -3.89 11.04
CA LEU A 104 -6.74 -3.09 12.28
C LEU A 104 -5.33 -2.84 12.82
N VAL A 105 -4.50 -3.89 12.87
CA VAL A 105 -3.10 -3.74 13.28
C VAL A 105 -2.34 -2.84 12.31
N PHE A 106 -2.53 -3.05 11.00
CA PHE A 106 -1.92 -2.20 9.97
C PHE A 106 -2.30 -0.73 10.15
N TYR A 107 -3.61 -0.46 10.25
CA TYR A 107 -4.11 0.91 10.43
C TYR A 107 -3.57 1.57 11.70
N LEU A 108 -3.56 0.84 12.83
CA LEU A 108 -3.05 1.35 14.09
C LEU A 108 -1.57 1.74 13.99
N VAL A 109 -0.73 0.83 13.47
CA VAL A 109 0.71 1.06 13.35
C VAL A 109 1.00 2.17 12.32
N TRP A 110 0.26 2.19 11.20
CA TRP A 110 0.38 3.22 10.17
C TRP A 110 -0.03 4.61 10.69
N ALA A 111 -1.12 4.69 11.47
CA ALA A 111 -1.58 5.94 12.09
C ALA A 111 -0.61 6.44 13.16
N LEU A 112 -0.01 5.54 13.96
CA LEU A 112 1.03 5.89 14.91
C LEU A 112 2.28 6.42 14.21
N ALA A 113 2.72 5.78 13.13
CA ALA A 113 3.85 6.25 12.32
C ALA A 113 3.57 7.63 11.70
N GLY A 114 2.38 7.83 11.10
CA GLY A 114 1.96 9.12 10.56
C GLY A 114 1.78 10.20 11.62
N GLY A 115 1.48 9.81 12.87
CA GLY A 115 1.41 10.73 13.98
C GLY A 115 2.74 11.43 14.31
N LEU A 116 3.87 10.91 13.82
CA LEU A 116 5.18 11.55 13.95
C LEU A 116 5.28 12.83 13.11
N ASP A 117 4.52 12.95 12.04
CA ASP A 117 4.52 14.11 11.15
C ASP A 117 4.17 15.42 11.88
N ARG A 118 3.39 15.34 12.97
CA ARG A 118 3.11 16.50 13.85
C ARG A 118 4.36 17.16 14.44
N TYR A 119 5.48 16.45 14.46
CA TYR A 119 6.76 16.94 15.02
C TYR A 119 7.72 17.47 13.94
N HIS A 120 7.29 17.62 12.68
CA HIS A 120 8.13 18.02 11.56
C HIS A 120 8.83 19.39 11.74
N GLU A 121 8.28 20.29 12.56
CA GLU A 121 8.93 21.56 12.90
C GLU A 121 9.73 21.50 14.20
N THR A 122 9.16 20.83 15.21
CA THR A 122 9.71 20.83 16.57
C THR A 122 10.94 19.96 16.71
N PHE A 123 10.89 18.74 16.16
CA PHE A 123 11.99 17.77 16.30
C PHE A 123 13.24 18.19 15.52
N PRO A 124 13.18 18.62 14.26
CA PRO A 124 14.36 19.15 13.55
C PRO A 124 14.98 20.39 14.23
N THR A 125 14.14 21.28 14.76
CA THR A 125 14.63 22.45 15.51
C THR A 125 15.37 22.01 16.76
N TYR A 126 14.85 21.05 17.51
CA TYR A 126 15.49 20.50 18.69
C TYR A 126 16.83 19.80 18.32
N VAL A 127 16.84 18.93 17.33
CA VAL A 127 18.06 18.25 16.86
C VAL A 127 19.11 19.28 16.43
N ARG A 128 18.73 20.29 15.66
CA ARG A 128 19.65 21.35 15.24
C ARG A 128 20.22 22.13 16.42
N SER A 129 19.45 22.35 17.49
CA SER A 129 19.92 23.04 18.69
C SER A 129 21.02 22.29 19.43
N MET A 130 21.01 20.96 19.35
CA MET A 130 22.01 20.09 19.95
C MET A 130 23.32 19.99 19.16
N LEU A 131 23.33 20.38 17.88
CA LEU A 131 24.54 20.37 17.07
C LEU A 131 25.54 21.45 17.53
N THR A 132 26.82 21.15 17.38
CA THR A 132 27.88 22.11 17.66
C THR A 132 27.79 23.33 16.73
N ALA A 133 28.32 24.48 17.15
CA ALA A 133 28.25 25.71 16.37
C ALA A 133 28.86 25.58 14.96
N SER A 134 29.96 24.84 14.82
CA SER A 134 30.58 24.56 13.54
C SER A 134 29.69 23.77 12.59
N ILE A 135 28.99 22.77 13.09
CA ILE A 135 28.05 21.93 12.28
C ILE A 135 26.80 22.75 11.91
N ARG A 136 26.26 23.55 12.82
CA ARG A 136 25.10 24.41 12.57
C ARG A 136 25.33 25.44 11.45
N LEU A 137 26.54 25.88 11.23
CA LEU A 137 26.89 26.80 10.12
C LEU A 137 26.74 26.11 8.74
N HIS A 138 26.97 24.80 8.66
CA HIS A 138 26.96 24.07 7.40
C HIS A 138 25.63 23.32 7.13
N ILE A 139 24.84 23.05 8.17
CA ILE A 139 23.57 22.32 8.04
C ILE A 139 22.41 23.28 8.31
N SER A 140 21.64 23.59 7.27
CA SER A 140 20.43 24.40 7.38
C SER A 140 19.32 23.63 8.11
N LEU A 141 18.38 24.34 8.75
CA LEU A 141 17.19 23.73 9.36
C LEU A 141 16.38 22.95 8.30
N GLY A 142 16.30 23.47 7.07
CA GLY A 142 15.59 22.78 5.97
C GLY A 142 16.17 21.41 5.65
N VAL A 143 17.49 21.22 5.71
CA VAL A 143 18.11 19.90 5.51
C VAL A 143 17.71 18.93 6.62
N VAL A 144 17.73 19.37 7.89
CA VAL A 144 17.33 18.51 9.02
C VAL A 144 15.85 18.14 8.92
N SER A 145 15.00 19.10 8.55
CA SER A 145 13.55 18.87 8.32
C SER A 145 13.33 17.87 7.18
N SER A 146 14.00 18.06 6.03
CA SER A 146 13.86 17.13 4.90
C SER A 146 14.30 15.69 5.24
N ILE A 147 15.35 15.55 6.06
CA ILE A 147 15.79 14.22 6.55
C ILE A 147 14.71 13.62 7.45
N PHE A 148 14.14 14.39 8.36
CA PHE A 148 13.07 13.94 9.24
C PHE A 148 11.84 13.49 8.44
N ASP A 149 11.38 14.32 7.49
CA ASP A 149 10.23 14.01 6.62
C ASP A 149 10.48 12.74 5.79
N ALA A 150 11.70 12.56 5.27
CA ALA A 150 12.10 11.35 4.56
C ALA A 150 12.08 10.10 5.48
N LEU A 151 12.51 10.22 6.73
CA LEU A 151 12.46 9.13 7.70
C LEU A 151 11.02 8.77 8.07
N VAL A 152 10.14 9.76 8.29
CA VAL A 152 8.72 9.54 8.54
C VAL A 152 8.06 8.88 7.33
N PHE A 153 8.36 9.35 6.11
CA PHE A 153 7.90 8.73 4.87
C PHE A 153 8.34 7.26 4.77
N LEU A 154 9.62 6.98 4.97
CA LEU A 154 10.15 5.62 4.92
C LEU A 154 9.52 4.72 5.99
N LEU A 155 9.31 5.23 7.18
CA LEU A 155 8.65 4.49 8.25
C LEU A 155 7.20 4.17 7.87
N GLN A 156 6.43 5.17 7.49
CA GLN A 156 4.99 5.04 7.25
C GLN A 156 4.65 4.30 5.96
N TRP A 157 5.36 4.57 4.86
CA TRP A 157 5.02 4.09 3.53
C TRP A 157 5.88 2.92 3.04
N VAL A 158 7.00 2.63 3.71
CA VAL A 158 7.86 1.49 3.35
C VAL A 158 7.95 0.48 4.48
N ALA A 159 8.36 0.90 5.69
CA ALA A 159 8.61 -0.04 6.78
C ALA A 159 7.30 -0.68 7.27
N VAL A 160 6.26 0.11 7.55
CA VAL A 160 4.97 -0.41 8.02
C VAL A 160 4.33 -1.35 6.98
N PRO A 161 4.14 -0.97 5.71
CA PRO A 161 3.65 -1.90 4.69
C PRO A 161 4.58 -3.10 4.49
N GLY A 162 5.88 -2.89 4.45
CA GLY A 162 6.86 -3.96 4.25
C GLY A 162 6.85 -5.04 5.34
N LEU A 163 6.55 -4.66 6.57
CA LEU A 163 6.44 -5.62 7.68
C LEU A 163 5.06 -6.28 7.75
N LEU A 164 3.99 -5.54 7.49
CA LEU A 164 2.63 -5.99 7.78
C LEU A 164 1.91 -6.61 6.58
N LEU A 165 2.20 -6.20 5.34
CA LEU A 165 1.55 -6.80 4.16
C LEU A 165 1.90 -8.29 3.95
N PRO A 166 3.14 -8.77 4.22
CA PRO A 166 3.40 -10.22 4.21
C PRO A 166 2.59 -10.98 5.26
N LEU A 167 2.32 -10.39 6.43
CA LEU A 167 1.42 -10.99 7.43
C LEU A 167 -0.03 -10.98 6.94
N ALA A 168 -0.46 -9.90 6.29
CA ALA A 168 -1.80 -9.83 5.68
C ALA A 168 -1.98 -10.89 4.59
N LEU A 169 -0.94 -11.17 3.77
CA LEU A 169 -0.95 -12.27 2.81
C LEU A 169 -1.17 -13.62 3.50
N LEU A 170 -0.42 -13.89 4.58
CA LEU A 170 -0.56 -15.14 5.34
C LEU A 170 -1.97 -15.28 5.95
N GLY A 171 -2.50 -14.19 6.50
CA GLY A 171 -3.86 -14.12 7.00
C GLY A 171 -4.92 -14.35 5.91
N ALA A 172 -4.72 -13.78 4.72
CA ALA A 172 -5.63 -13.94 3.60
C ALA A 172 -5.60 -15.34 2.97
N ASP A 173 -4.44 -15.99 2.96
CA ASP A 173 -4.23 -17.31 2.38
C ASP A 173 -4.63 -18.46 3.32
N GLN A 174 -4.26 -18.39 4.59
CA GLN A 174 -4.37 -19.46 5.56
C GLN A 174 -5.22 -19.13 6.81
N GLY A 175 -5.74 -17.90 6.87
CA GLY A 175 -6.44 -17.41 8.06
C GLY A 175 -5.51 -17.30 9.26
N PHE A 176 -6.04 -17.49 10.46
CA PHE A 176 -5.25 -17.44 11.71
C PHE A 176 -4.15 -18.50 11.81
N ARG A 177 -4.26 -19.61 11.07
CA ARG A 177 -3.21 -20.65 11.02
C ARG A 177 -1.94 -20.12 10.35
N GLY A 178 -2.05 -19.14 9.46
CA GLY A 178 -0.92 -18.49 8.80
C GLY A 178 0.03 -17.77 9.76
N PHE A 179 -0.39 -17.44 10.97
CA PHE A 179 0.46 -16.80 11.98
C PHE A 179 1.27 -17.80 12.86
N GLY A 180 1.20 -19.09 12.57
CA GLY A 180 1.98 -20.12 13.24
C GLY A 180 3.47 -20.10 12.85
N ARG A 181 4.22 -21.10 13.34
CA ARG A 181 5.69 -21.20 13.14
C ARG A 181 6.09 -21.18 11.66
N ALA A 182 5.33 -21.84 10.79
CA ALA A 182 5.60 -21.88 9.35
C ALA A 182 5.45 -20.48 8.71
N GLY A 183 4.37 -19.78 9.03
CA GLY A 183 4.14 -18.42 8.54
C GLY A 183 5.18 -17.43 9.05
N TRP A 184 5.64 -17.57 10.30
CA TRP A 184 6.73 -16.76 10.83
C TRP A 184 8.04 -16.94 10.06
N LYS A 185 8.35 -18.17 9.65
CA LYS A 185 9.52 -18.46 8.80
C LYS A 185 9.38 -17.79 7.43
N VAL A 186 8.21 -17.87 6.80
CA VAL A 186 7.91 -17.22 5.53
C VAL A 186 8.04 -15.69 5.65
N TRP A 187 7.45 -15.10 6.67
CA TRP A 187 7.54 -13.67 6.94
C TRP A 187 9.01 -13.22 7.10
N ARG A 188 9.77 -13.90 7.96
CA ARG A 188 11.18 -13.58 8.19
C ARG A 188 12.01 -13.67 6.91
N THR A 189 11.79 -14.69 6.08
CA THR A 189 12.50 -14.86 4.80
C THR A 189 12.16 -13.72 3.83
N THR A 190 10.90 -13.28 3.82
CA THR A 190 10.46 -12.17 2.96
C THR A 190 11.17 -10.86 3.32
N ILE A 191 11.15 -10.49 4.60
CA ILE A 191 11.70 -9.21 5.07
C ILE A 191 13.22 -9.17 5.16
N SER A 192 13.92 -10.31 5.14
CA SER A 192 15.38 -10.37 5.22
C SER A 192 16.09 -9.96 3.93
N SER A 193 15.37 -9.75 2.83
CA SER A 193 15.95 -9.44 1.52
C SER A 193 16.07 -7.95 1.30
N LEU A 194 17.27 -7.46 1.00
CA LEU A 194 17.50 -6.05 0.65
C LEU A 194 16.70 -5.65 -0.63
N HIS A 195 16.66 -6.52 -1.63
CA HIS A 195 15.91 -6.26 -2.88
C HIS A 195 14.41 -6.04 -2.61
N TYR A 196 13.84 -6.76 -1.66
CA TYR A 196 12.46 -6.55 -1.22
C TYR A 196 12.23 -5.10 -0.78
N TRP A 197 13.09 -4.58 0.10
CA TRP A 197 12.98 -3.23 0.61
C TRP A 197 13.20 -2.16 -0.46
N VAL A 198 14.17 -2.36 -1.34
CA VAL A 198 14.46 -1.41 -2.43
C VAL A 198 13.29 -1.31 -3.40
N ILE A 199 12.73 -2.46 -3.86
CA ILE A 199 11.58 -2.44 -4.79
C ILE A 199 10.35 -1.84 -4.11
N LEU A 200 10.11 -2.18 -2.84
CA LEU A 200 8.98 -1.62 -2.08
C LEU A 200 9.13 -0.12 -1.87
N ALA A 201 10.33 0.37 -1.55
CA ALA A 201 10.61 1.80 -1.42
C ALA A 201 10.40 2.55 -2.74
N LEU A 202 10.85 1.98 -3.87
CA LEU A 202 10.60 2.56 -5.19
C LEU A 202 9.10 2.60 -5.52
N ALA A 203 8.36 1.53 -5.24
CA ALA A 203 6.92 1.50 -5.44
C ALA A 203 6.21 2.54 -4.56
N ALA A 204 6.57 2.65 -3.27
CA ALA A 204 6.01 3.65 -2.36
C ALA A 204 6.35 5.08 -2.83
N PHE A 205 7.58 5.32 -3.24
CA PHE A 205 7.99 6.63 -3.75
C PHE A 205 7.22 7.03 -5.00
N LEU A 206 7.09 6.14 -5.97
CA LEU A 206 6.31 6.39 -7.19
C LEU A 206 4.82 6.57 -6.88
N GLY A 207 4.25 5.68 -6.05
CA GLY A 207 2.82 5.67 -5.75
C GLY A 207 2.36 6.84 -4.89
N VAL A 208 3.16 7.28 -3.93
CA VAL A 208 2.78 8.33 -2.99
C VAL A 208 3.36 9.68 -3.43
N TYR A 209 4.69 9.78 -3.49
CA TYR A 209 5.35 11.04 -3.82
C TYR A 209 5.13 11.44 -5.29
N GLY A 210 5.27 10.50 -6.23
CA GLY A 210 5.03 10.74 -7.66
C GLY A 210 3.59 11.16 -7.93
N SER A 211 2.61 10.47 -7.35
CA SER A 211 1.19 10.83 -7.47
C SER A 211 0.90 12.19 -6.85
N GLY A 212 1.46 12.48 -5.66
CA GLY A 212 1.32 13.78 -5.00
C GLY A 212 1.90 14.92 -5.84
N THR A 213 3.07 14.72 -6.46
CA THR A 213 3.71 15.70 -7.34
C THR A 213 2.86 16.00 -8.58
N ILE A 214 2.28 14.95 -9.21
CA ILE A 214 1.37 15.12 -10.36
C ILE A 214 0.13 15.91 -9.95
N LEU A 215 -0.46 15.63 -8.79
CA LEU A 215 -1.64 16.36 -8.29
C LEU A 215 -1.31 17.80 -7.93
N GLY A 216 -0.13 18.06 -7.38
CA GLY A 216 0.34 19.41 -7.01
C GLY A 216 0.76 20.27 -8.20
N TRP A 217 1.04 19.67 -9.36
CA TRP A 217 1.48 20.41 -10.53
C TRP A 217 0.36 21.32 -11.06
N ARG A 218 0.63 22.61 -11.21
CA ARG A 218 -0.31 23.58 -11.76
C ARG A 218 0.30 24.22 -13.01
N PRO A 219 -0.43 24.28 -14.14
CA PRO A 219 0.00 25.05 -15.30
C PRO A 219 0.03 26.54 -14.97
N ALA A 220 0.81 27.31 -15.73
CA ALA A 220 0.87 28.76 -15.56
C ALA A 220 -0.52 29.41 -15.77
N PRO A 221 -0.95 30.34 -14.89
CA PRO A 221 -2.32 30.86 -14.88
C PRO A 221 -2.70 31.73 -16.09
N GLU A 222 -1.72 32.19 -16.86
CA GLU A 222 -1.91 33.20 -17.92
C GLU A 222 -2.71 32.75 -19.15
N SER A 223 -3.01 31.44 -19.29
CA SER A 223 -3.75 30.91 -20.45
C SER A 223 -4.90 29.97 -20.07
N ALA A 224 -5.27 29.87 -18.80
CA ALA A 224 -6.21 28.87 -18.35
C ALA A 224 -7.66 29.32 -18.52
N THR A 225 -8.37 28.70 -19.47
CA THR A 225 -9.83 28.72 -19.47
C THR A 225 -10.36 27.72 -18.45
N PHE A 226 -11.57 27.95 -17.91
CA PHE A 226 -12.22 27.00 -16.98
C PHE A 226 -12.27 25.57 -17.52
N ALA A 227 -12.57 25.40 -18.80
CA ALA A 227 -12.56 24.08 -19.45
C ALA A 227 -11.15 23.45 -19.49
N GLY A 228 -10.12 24.27 -19.77
CA GLY A 228 -8.72 23.83 -19.78
C GLY A 228 -8.22 23.41 -18.38
N GLU A 229 -8.58 24.16 -17.34
CA GLU A 229 -8.26 23.80 -15.95
C GLU A 229 -8.94 22.52 -15.51
N THR A 230 -10.22 22.35 -15.85
CA THR A 230 -10.98 21.13 -15.55
C THR A 230 -10.39 19.92 -16.27
N ALA A 231 -10.10 20.03 -17.56
CA ALA A 231 -9.47 18.95 -18.34
C ALA A 231 -8.09 18.57 -17.77
N ASN A 232 -7.28 19.55 -17.38
CA ASN A 232 -5.99 19.34 -16.75
C ASN A 232 -6.14 18.64 -15.39
N LEU A 233 -7.09 19.05 -14.55
CA LEU A 233 -7.35 18.40 -13.27
C LEU A 233 -7.75 16.93 -13.46
N VAL A 234 -8.68 16.65 -14.38
CA VAL A 234 -9.11 15.27 -14.69
C VAL A 234 -7.93 14.44 -15.18
N PHE A 235 -7.10 14.99 -16.07
CA PHE A 235 -5.91 14.30 -16.58
C PHE A 235 -4.90 13.98 -15.46
N ARG A 236 -4.62 14.93 -14.56
CA ARG A 236 -3.73 14.72 -13.41
C ARG A 236 -4.28 13.69 -12.44
N LEU A 237 -5.58 13.72 -12.14
CA LEU A 237 -6.25 12.72 -11.31
C LEU A 237 -6.11 11.32 -11.92
N PHE A 238 -6.32 11.19 -13.24
CA PHE A 238 -6.17 9.92 -13.95
C PHE A 238 -4.73 9.40 -13.91
N LEU A 239 -3.74 10.27 -14.16
CA LEU A 239 -2.32 9.89 -14.10
C LEU A 239 -1.89 9.51 -12.69
N ALA A 240 -2.25 10.31 -11.68
CA ALA A 240 -1.92 10.04 -10.29
C ALA A 240 -2.56 8.72 -9.81
N TYR A 241 -3.82 8.48 -10.17
CA TYR A 241 -4.50 7.23 -9.90
C TYR A 241 -3.82 6.04 -10.57
N GLY A 242 -3.49 6.15 -11.87
CA GLY A 242 -2.79 5.11 -12.62
C GLY A 242 -1.43 4.77 -12.02
N LEU A 243 -0.67 5.79 -11.59
CA LEU A 243 0.64 5.61 -10.96
C LEU A 243 0.52 4.95 -9.57
N GLY A 244 -0.45 5.38 -8.76
CA GLY A 244 -0.75 4.78 -7.46
C GLY A 244 -1.18 3.31 -7.59
N LEU A 245 -2.06 3.01 -8.55
CA LEU A 245 -2.52 1.66 -8.83
C LEU A 245 -1.38 0.76 -9.33
N PHE A 246 -0.53 1.26 -10.24
CA PHE A 246 0.65 0.54 -10.73
C PHE A 246 1.58 0.19 -9.57
N SER A 247 1.90 1.15 -8.72
CA SER A 247 2.77 0.97 -7.56
C SER A 247 2.21 -0.05 -6.57
N TRP A 248 0.90 -0.02 -6.31
CA TRP A 248 0.22 -1.00 -5.48
C TRP A 248 0.30 -2.41 -6.05
N ILE A 249 0.03 -2.59 -7.36
CA ILE A 249 0.10 -3.88 -8.03
C ILE A 249 1.53 -4.44 -8.01
N VAL A 250 2.54 -3.60 -8.22
CA VAL A 250 3.96 -3.99 -8.13
C VAL A 250 4.30 -4.45 -6.70
N ALA A 251 3.86 -3.72 -5.68
CA ALA A 251 4.06 -4.10 -4.28
C ALA A 251 3.39 -5.45 -3.96
N CYS A 252 2.13 -5.65 -4.37
CA CYS A 252 1.43 -6.93 -4.19
C CYS A 252 2.10 -8.09 -4.94
N SER A 253 2.60 -7.86 -6.17
CA SER A 253 3.34 -8.84 -6.96
C SER A 253 4.65 -9.26 -6.27
N LEU A 254 5.39 -8.30 -5.72
CA LEU A 254 6.61 -8.54 -4.95
C LEU A 254 6.34 -9.40 -3.70
N ILE A 255 5.32 -9.04 -2.92
CA ILE A 255 4.94 -9.74 -1.68
C ILE A 255 4.44 -11.14 -2.00
N GLY A 256 3.57 -11.28 -3.01
CA GLY A 256 3.03 -12.56 -3.46
C GLY A 256 4.12 -13.51 -3.93
N ARG A 257 5.10 -13.01 -4.68
CA ARG A 257 6.26 -13.80 -5.14
C ARG A 257 7.08 -14.33 -3.98
N ARG A 258 7.44 -13.47 -3.04
CA ARG A 258 8.25 -13.85 -1.88
C ARG A 258 7.51 -14.82 -0.96
N GLY A 259 6.25 -14.56 -0.68
CA GLY A 259 5.39 -15.43 0.12
C GLY A 259 5.18 -16.79 -0.54
N GLY A 260 4.88 -16.84 -1.84
CA GLY A 260 4.68 -18.07 -2.61
C GLY A 260 5.94 -18.96 -2.64
N SER A 261 7.09 -18.38 -2.97
CA SER A 261 8.37 -19.11 -3.01
C SER A 261 8.78 -19.66 -1.65
N ALA A 262 8.60 -18.91 -0.56
CA ALA A 262 8.95 -19.35 0.78
C ALA A 262 8.06 -20.50 1.28
N GLN A 263 6.80 -20.53 0.88
CA GLN A 263 5.85 -21.60 1.24
C GLN A 263 6.14 -22.91 0.49
N SER A 264 6.56 -22.85 -0.79
CA SER A 264 6.95 -24.03 -1.54
C SER A 264 8.17 -24.74 -0.91
N ILE A 265 9.14 -23.98 -0.41
CA ILE A 265 10.32 -24.50 0.29
C ILE A 265 9.91 -25.14 1.64
N ALA A 266 8.96 -24.53 2.37
CA ALA A 266 8.50 -25.07 3.64
C ALA A 266 7.70 -26.36 3.50
N GLY A 267 6.90 -26.50 2.42
CA GLY A 267 6.13 -27.73 2.12
C GLY A 267 7.02 -28.92 1.77
N ASN A 268 8.12 -28.71 1.05
CA ASN A 268 9.05 -29.78 0.67
C ASN A 268 9.95 -30.25 1.82
N SER A 269 10.05 -29.49 2.92
CA SER A 269 10.87 -29.88 4.10
C SER A 269 10.11 -30.74 5.11
N THR A 270 8.81 -30.99 4.92
CA THR A 270 7.94 -31.78 5.80
C THR A 270 7.45 -33.09 5.16
N ALA A 271 7.80 -33.33 3.91
CA ALA A 271 7.61 -34.61 3.19
C ALA A 271 8.89 -35.44 3.24
#